data_b05180ea4226c72fd9c5a0e0559c9812
#
_entry.id   b05180ea4226c72fd9c5a0e0559c9812
#
_cell.length_a   1.000
_cell.length_b   1.000
_cell.length_c   1.000
_cell.angle_alpha   90.00
_cell.angle_beta   90.00
_cell.angle_gamma   90.00
#
_symmetry.space_group_name_H-M   'P 1'
#
loop_
_entity.id
_entity.type
_entity.pdbx_description
1 polymer ?
#
loop_
_entity_poly.entity_id
_entity_poly.type
_entity_poly.pdbx_seq_one_letter_code
_entity_poly.pdbx_strand_id
1 'polypeptide(L)'
;MKKLLITDVDNTLFDWQKLWYECFSAMSKTAIEISGIEEDKFYSECSKLHQKYGTSEYAFVLTELPSFKRMYGERVLEAMQPAIDSFRKARSENLHLYPGVEGALDRLRDAGVTIAAFTESKAFYTNYRFRKLGLDQKVDYLYSPVDHDLPREASSIRKYSPENYLLKSTEHRFTPDGEYKPNPHILLSIIEELGFNTEDTVYIGDNLLKDVFMAQQANVTDVYAAYGAAQHRAEEYDLLKKVTHWTPEMVEREQAALKPGAINPTHTLSTTFSEILEIMGI
;
A
#
# COMPACT_ATOMS: atom_id res chain seq x y z
N MET A 1 14.48 -23.80 9.84
CA MET A 1 13.86 -22.52 10.25
C MET A 1 14.45 -21.42 9.41
N LYS A 2 13.63 -20.65 8.73
CA LYS A 2 14.02 -19.47 7.97
C LYS A 2 14.37 -18.33 8.93
N LYS A 3 15.22 -17.39 8.51
CA LYS A 3 15.79 -16.36 9.39
C LYS A 3 15.32 -14.93 9.03
N LEU A 4 14.91 -14.71 7.78
CA LEU A 4 14.42 -13.44 7.27
C LEU A 4 13.05 -13.63 6.65
N LEU A 5 12.06 -12.85 7.11
CA LEU A 5 10.79 -12.65 6.43
C LEU A 5 10.81 -11.28 5.77
N ILE A 6 10.59 -11.22 4.46
CA ILE A 6 10.29 -9.97 3.76
C ILE A 6 8.82 -10.02 3.38
N THR A 7 8.05 -9.03 3.80
CA THR A 7 6.61 -8.96 3.55
C THR A 7 6.27 -7.74 2.72
N ASP A 8 5.38 -7.89 1.74
CA ASP A 8 4.62 -6.77 1.25
C ASP A 8 3.72 -6.21 2.37
N VAL A 9 3.12 -5.05 2.18
CA VAL A 9 2.37 -4.34 3.22
C VAL A 9 0.88 -4.25 2.87
N ASP A 10 0.58 -3.63 1.73
CA ASP A 10 -0.78 -3.32 1.29
C ASP A 10 -1.48 -4.60 0.79
N ASN A 11 -2.67 -4.92 1.26
CA ASN A 11 -3.39 -6.19 1.05
C ASN A 11 -2.67 -7.47 1.55
N THR A 12 -1.51 -7.33 2.16
CA THR A 12 -0.78 -8.45 2.78
C THR A 12 -0.85 -8.41 4.30
N LEU A 13 -0.59 -7.26 4.92
CA LEU A 13 -0.70 -7.08 6.37
C LEU A 13 -2.04 -6.47 6.80
N PHE A 14 -2.64 -5.66 5.97
CA PHE A 14 -3.96 -5.04 6.19
C PHE A 14 -4.69 -4.88 4.86
N ASP A 15 -6.01 -4.67 4.94
CA ASP A 15 -6.89 -4.53 3.78
C ASP A 15 -6.80 -3.12 3.18
N TRP A 16 -5.78 -2.91 2.34
CA TRP A 16 -5.58 -1.62 1.66
C TRP A 16 -6.72 -1.30 0.69
N GLN A 17 -7.20 -2.27 -0.07
CA GLN A 17 -8.22 -2.03 -1.07
C GLN A 17 -9.52 -1.58 -0.46
N LYS A 18 -10.00 -2.27 0.58
CA LYS A 18 -11.19 -1.85 1.32
C LYS A 18 -11.00 -0.48 1.96
N LEU A 19 -9.85 -0.28 2.63
CA LEU A 19 -9.52 1.00 3.24
C LEU A 19 -9.57 2.14 2.21
N TRP A 20 -8.93 1.95 1.05
CA TRP A 20 -8.91 2.94 -0.02
C TRP A 20 -10.33 3.20 -0.53
N TYR A 21 -11.09 2.16 -0.84
CA TYR A 21 -12.46 2.26 -1.35
C TYR A 21 -13.37 3.03 -0.41
N GLU A 22 -13.40 2.67 0.86
CA GLU A 22 -14.23 3.33 1.88
C GLU A 22 -13.83 4.81 2.07
N CYS A 23 -12.54 5.09 2.11
CA CYS A 23 -12.04 6.47 2.25
C CYS A 23 -12.35 7.31 1.02
N PHE A 24 -12.05 6.79 -0.17
CA PHE A 24 -12.25 7.52 -1.42
C PHE A 24 -13.74 7.72 -1.71
N SER A 25 -14.57 6.71 -1.50
CA SER A 25 -16.02 6.79 -1.70
C SER A 25 -16.69 7.79 -0.75
N ALA A 26 -16.33 7.77 0.54
CA ALA A 26 -16.85 8.74 1.49
C ALA A 26 -16.44 10.18 1.13
N MET A 27 -15.20 10.38 0.72
CA MET A 27 -14.67 11.67 0.30
C MET A 27 -15.34 12.16 -0.99
N SER A 28 -15.38 11.32 -2.02
CA SER A 28 -15.92 11.68 -3.34
C SER A 28 -17.42 12.01 -3.26
N LYS A 29 -18.20 11.18 -2.55
CA LYS A 29 -19.62 11.44 -2.33
C LYS A 29 -19.86 12.82 -1.70
N THR A 30 -19.16 13.12 -0.60
CA THR A 30 -19.31 14.41 0.09
C THR A 30 -18.83 15.58 -0.78
N ALA A 31 -17.72 15.43 -1.52
CA ALA A 31 -17.21 16.47 -2.39
C ALA A 31 -18.14 16.77 -3.58
N ILE A 32 -18.75 15.73 -4.17
CA ILE A 32 -19.74 15.86 -5.26
C ILE A 32 -21.02 16.54 -4.74
N GLU A 33 -21.53 16.13 -3.58
CA GLU A 33 -22.71 16.74 -2.95
C GLU A 33 -22.50 18.24 -2.66
N ILE A 34 -21.35 18.64 -2.14
CA ILE A 34 -21.04 20.04 -1.85
C ILE A 34 -20.89 20.88 -3.13
N SER A 35 -20.22 20.35 -4.12
CA SER A 35 -19.84 21.11 -5.33
C SER A 35 -20.88 21.10 -6.44
N GLY A 36 -21.74 20.08 -6.47
CA GLY A 36 -22.62 19.81 -7.61
C GLY A 36 -21.88 19.42 -8.88
N ILE A 37 -20.61 19.03 -8.80
CA ILE A 37 -19.85 18.56 -9.95
C ILE A 37 -20.44 17.24 -10.47
N GLU A 38 -20.43 17.05 -11.76
CA GLU A 38 -20.84 15.80 -12.38
C GLU A 38 -19.83 14.69 -12.02
N GLU A 39 -20.33 13.50 -11.65
CA GLU A 39 -19.55 12.41 -11.06
C GLU A 39 -18.43 11.93 -11.99
N ASP A 40 -18.72 11.67 -13.26
CA ASP A 40 -17.73 11.21 -14.24
C ASP A 40 -16.61 12.24 -14.45
N LYS A 41 -16.98 13.52 -14.39
CA LYS A 41 -16.01 14.61 -14.47
C LYS A 41 -15.10 14.64 -13.25
N PHE A 42 -15.65 14.44 -12.05
CA PHE A 42 -14.88 14.36 -10.81
C PHE A 42 -13.87 13.23 -10.90
N TYR A 43 -14.30 12.01 -11.26
CA TYR A 43 -13.39 10.86 -11.38
C TYR A 43 -12.34 11.04 -12.48
N SER A 44 -12.71 11.63 -13.63
CA SER A 44 -11.77 11.95 -14.70
C SER A 44 -10.67 12.93 -14.26
N GLU A 45 -11.03 13.98 -13.50
CA GLU A 45 -10.04 14.91 -12.96
C GLU A 45 -9.16 14.25 -11.89
N CYS A 46 -9.72 13.41 -11.01
CA CYS A 46 -8.94 12.63 -10.03
C CYS A 46 -7.93 11.68 -10.73
N SER A 47 -8.37 10.92 -11.74
CA SER A 47 -7.50 10.01 -12.49
C SER A 47 -6.29 10.73 -13.08
N LYS A 48 -6.48 11.91 -13.70
CA LYS A 48 -5.39 12.71 -14.26
C LYS A 48 -4.37 13.14 -13.19
N LEU A 49 -4.85 13.50 -11.99
CA LEU A 49 -3.96 13.86 -10.89
C LEU A 49 -3.23 12.63 -10.35
N HIS A 50 -3.92 11.51 -10.18
CA HIS A 50 -3.29 10.27 -9.74
C HIS A 50 -2.22 9.79 -10.72
N GLN A 51 -2.46 9.89 -12.04
CA GLN A 51 -1.46 9.60 -13.07
C GLN A 51 -0.26 10.56 -13.00
N LYS A 52 -0.52 11.86 -12.80
CA LYS A 52 0.54 12.87 -12.65
C LYS A 52 1.47 12.58 -11.46
N TYR A 53 0.90 12.14 -10.33
CA TYR A 53 1.65 11.91 -9.10
C TYR A 53 2.04 10.43 -8.87
N GLY A 54 1.67 9.53 -9.79
CA GLY A 54 2.04 8.11 -9.75
C GLY A 54 1.45 7.36 -8.54
N THR A 55 0.28 7.78 -8.06
CA THR A 55 -0.38 7.13 -6.91
C THR A 55 -1.87 7.41 -6.88
N SER A 56 -2.66 6.42 -6.49
CA SER A 56 -4.12 6.57 -6.24
C SER A 56 -4.43 7.09 -4.83
N GLU A 57 -3.42 7.41 -4.04
CA GLU A 57 -3.56 7.91 -2.66
C GLU A 57 -3.07 9.35 -2.49
N TYR A 58 -3.14 10.16 -3.54
CA TYR A 58 -2.66 11.53 -3.47
C TYR A 58 -3.50 12.39 -2.51
N ALA A 59 -2.94 12.68 -1.33
CA ALA A 59 -3.66 13.36 -0.23
C ALA A 59 -4.17 14.76 -0.56
N PHE A 60 -3.60 15.40 -1.59
CA PHE A 60 -3.93 16.77 -1.99
C PHE A 60 -4.88 16.82 -3.21
N VAL A 61 -5.47 15.69 -3.61
CA VAL A 61 -6.29 15.58 -4.81
C VAL A 61 -7.38 16.65 -4.87
N LEU A 62 -8.15 16.86 -3.78
CA LEU A 62 -9.25 17.84 -3.75
C LEU A 62 -8.78 19.28 -3.97
N THR A 63 -7.62 19.65 -3.42
CA THR A 63 -7.09 21.01 -3.55
C THR A 63 -6.48 21.29 -4.92
N GLU A 64 -6.21 20.25 -5.70
CA GLU A 64 -5.63 20.39 -7.05
C GLU A 64 -6.62 20.19 -8.19
N LEU A 65 -7.86 19.71 -7.90
CA LEU A 65 -8.88 19.51 -8.93
C LEU A 65 -9.17 20.81 -9.68
N PRO A 66 -9.01 20.83 -11.03
CA PRO A 66 -9.25 22.05 -11.82
C PRO A 66 -10.64 22.65 -11.65
N SER A 67 -11.66 21.80 -11.51
CA SER A 67 -13.03 22.25 -11.28
C SER A 67 -13.17 22.94 -9.94
N PHE A 68 -12.57 22.42 -8.87
CA PHE A 68 -12.64 23.03 -7.55
C PHE A 68 -11.85 24.33 -7.45
N LYS A 69 -10.67 24.39 -8.09
CA LYS A 69 -9.92 25.64 -8.22
C LYS A 69 -10.72 26.74 -8.92
N ARG A 70 -11.49 26.41 -9.96
CA ARG A 70 -12.38 27.39 -10.62
C ARG A 70 -13.57 27.84 -9.77
N MET A 71 -14.16 26.89 -8.99
CA MET A 71 -15.34 27.19 -8.17
C MET A 71 -15.00 27.95 -6.89
N TYR A 72 -13.92 27.59 -6.24
CA TYR A 72 -13.61 28.03 -4.87
C TYR A 72 -12.34 28.88 -4.75
N GLY A 73 -11.48 28.90 -5.79
CA GLY A 73 -10.19 29.63 -5.76
C GLY A 73 -9.33 29.19 -4.58
N GLU A 74 -8.83 30.14 -3.80
CA GLU A 74 -8.01 29.90 -2.59
C GLU A 74 -8.78 29.20 -1.45
N ARG A 75 -10.11 29.17 -1.51
CA ARG A 75 -10.95 28.58 -0.46
C ARG A 75 -11.31 27.11 -0.70
N VAL A 76 -10.64 26.41 -1.63
CA VAL A 76 -10.91 24.98 -1.89
C VAL A 76 -10.80 24.14 -0.62
N LEU A 77 -9.75 24.36 0.16
CA LEU A 77 -9.51 23.58 1.40
C LEU A 77 -10.66 23.79 2.42
N GLU A 78 -11.10 25.03 2.60
CA GLU A 78 -12.22 25.36 3.49
C GLU A 78 -13.52 24.71 2.99
N ALA A 79 -13.85 24.86 1.71
CA ALA A 79 -15.06 24.31 1.10
C ALA A 79 -15.10 22.78 1.15
N MET A 80 -13.94 22.11 0.99
CA MET A 80 -13.83 20.65 0.95
C MET A 80 -13.49 20.03 2.32
N GLN A 81 -13.42 20.83 3.39
CA GLN A 81 -13.12 20.29 4.73
C GLN A 81 -14.08 19.16 5.15
N PRO A 82 -15.41 19.20 4.89
CA PRO A 82 -16.29 18.09 5.22
C PRO A 82 -15.95 16.80 4.45
N ALA A 83 -15.50 16.89 3.19
CA ALA A 83 -15.07 15.72 2.41
C ALA A 83 -13.77 15.14 2.96
N ILE A 84 -12.82 15.97 3.38
CA ILE A 84 -11.59 15.55 4.05
C ILE A 84 -11.90 14.85 5.39
N ASP A 85 -12.87 15.35 6.14
CA ASP A 85 -13.28 14.77 7.42
C ASP A 85 -14.01 13.43 7.22
N SER A 86 -14.82 13.30 6.16
CA SER A 86 -15.43 12.03 5.75
C SER A 86 -14.36 10.98 5.43
N PHE A 87 -13.32 11.34 4.67
CA PHE A 87 -12.15 10.48 4.41
C PHE A 87 -11.47 10.03 5.71
N ARG A 88 -11.20 10.97 6.61
CA ARG A 88 -10.52 10.69 7.89
C ARG A 88 -11.32 9.78 8.79
N LYS A 89 -12.65 9.96 8.82
CA LYS A 89 -13.57 9.10 9.56
C LYS A 89 -13.54 7.68 9.01
N ALA A 90 -13.78 7.51 7.70
CA ALA A 90 -13.73 6.21 7.05
C ALA A 90 -12.39 5.50 7.28
N ARG A 91 -11.27 6.25 7.21
CA ARG A 91 -9.94 5.70 7.50
C ARG A 91 -9.82 5.18 8.94
N SER A 92 -10.33 5.90 9.93
CA SER A 92 -10.25 5.45 11.32
C SER A 92 -11.11 4.23 11.60
N GLU A 93 -12.17 4.02 10.83
CA GLU A 93 -13.11 2.90 10.97
C GLU A 93 -12.66 1.64 10.22
N ASN A 94 -11.80 1.79 9.18
CA ASN A 94 -11.44 0.68 8.29
C ASN A 94 -9.94 0.31 8.30
N LEU A 95 -9.09 1.02 9.03
CA LEU A 95 -7.66 0.70 9.12
C LEU A 95 -7.40 -0.33 10.22
N HIS A 96 -7.37 -1.61 9.84
CA HIS A 96 -7.12 -2.74 10.73
C HIS A 96 -6.22 -3.78 10.07
N LEU A 97 -5.38 -4.45 10.86
CA LEU A 97 -4.61 -5.61 10.39
C LEU A 97 -5.54 -6.75 9.98
N TYR A 98 -5.10 -7.55 9.01
CA TYR A 98 -5.74 -8.83 8.76
C TYR A 98 -5.66 -9.74 9.99
N PRO A 99 -6.65 -10.65 10.17
CA PRO A 99 -6.62 -11.63 11.25
C PRO A 99 -5.31 -12.43 11.24
N GLY A 100 -4.73 -12.60 12.42
CA GLY A 100 -3.52 -13.39 12.61
C GLY A 100 -2.19 -12.66 12.34
N VAL A 101 -2.18 -11.49 11.70
CA VAL A 101 -0.94 -10.74 11.41
C VAL A 101 -0.20 -10.41 12.70
N GLU A 102 -0.87 -9.76 13.65
CA GLU A 102 -0.23 -9.32 14.88
C GLU A 102 0.44 -10.48 15.63
N GLY A 103 -0.32 -11.54 15.91
CA GLY A 103 0.20 -12.70 16.64
C GLY A 103 1.28 -13.47 15.90
N ALA A 104 1.22 -13.52 14.56
CA ALA A 104 2.26 -14.16 13.76
C ALA A 104 3.57 -13.37 13.79
N LEU A 105 3.52 -12.04 13.66
CA LEU A 105 4.71 -11.18 13.76
C LEU A 105 5.36 -11.29 15.13
N ASP A 106 4.57 -11.35 16.22
CA ASP A 106 5.11 -11.53 17.57
C ASP A 106 5.84 -12.89 17.71
N ARG A 107 5.23 -13.98 17.24
CA ARG A 107 5.84 -15.31 17.28
C ARG A 107 7.12 -15.40 16.43
N LEU A 108 7.16 -14.78 15.28
CA LEU A 108 8.36 -14.71 14.43
C LEU A 108 9.50 -13.99 15.17
N ARG A 109 9.22 -12.86 15.79
CA ARG A 109 10.21 -12.10 16.58
C ARG A 109 10.70 -12.87 17.80
N ASP A 110 9.80 -13.52 18.53
CA ASP A 110 10.15 -14.37 19.68
C ASP A 110 11.06 -15.54 19.26
N ALA A 111 10.93 -16.02 18.03
CA ALA A 111 11.80 -17.04 17.45
C ALA A 111 13.11 -16.47 16.87
N GLY A 112 13.34 -15.16 16.94
CA GLY A 112 14.57 -14.51 16.45
C GLY A 112 14.60 -14.29 14.93
N VAL A 113 13.43 -14.31 14.26
CA VAL A 113 13.34 -13.98 12.83
C VAL A 113 13.42 -12.47 12.64
N THR A 114 14.26 -12.01 11.73
CA THR A 114 14.27 -10.63 11.27
C THR A 114 13.09 -10.39 10.32
N ILE A 115 12.37 -9.30 10.50
CA ILE A 115 11.19 -8.96 9.69
C ILE A 115 11.43 -7.65 8.97
N ALA A 116 11.42 -7.69 7.64
CA ALA A 116 11.48 -6.52 6.77
C ALA A 116 10.19 -6.37 5.98
N ALA A 117 9.73 -5.13 5.81
CA ALA A 117 8.61 -4.81 4.93
C ALA A 117 9.12 -4.12 3.67
N PHE A 118 8.59 -4.49 2.50
CA PHE A 118 8.91 -3.86 1.21
C PHE A 118 7.63 -3.49 0.48
N THR A 119 7.37 -2.19 0.31
CA THR A 119 6.14 -1.64 -0.27
C THR A 119 6.43 -0.59 -1.33
N GLU A 120 5.50 -0.42 -2.28
CA GLU A 120 5.49 0.69 -3.25
C GLU A 120 4.72 1.93 -2.73
N SER A 121 4.05 1.82 -1.58
CA SER A 121 3.38 2.95 -0.94
C SER A 121 4.39 3.95 -0.41
N LYS A 122 4.16 5.24 -0.71
CA LYS A 122 5.08 6.32 -0.31
C LYS A 122 5.20 6.48 1.20
N ALA A 123 6.35 6.94 1.65
CA ALA A 123 6.78 7.00 3.05
C ALA A 123 5.74 7.59 4.01
N PHE A 124 5.06 8.69 3.64
CA PHE A 124 4.07 9.31 4.53
C PHE A 124 2.92 8.37 4.87
N TYR A 125 2.36 7.69 3.87
CA TYR A 125 1.22 6.80 4.05
C TYR A 125 1.61 5.55 4.83
N THR A 126 2.76 4.97 4.49
CA THR A 126 3.29 3.78 5.14
C THR A 126 3.62 4.05 6.61
N ASN A 127 4.31 5.15 6.92
CA ASN A 127 4.62 5.55 8.29
C ASN A 127 3.36 5.77 9.13
N TYR A 128 2.35 6.45 8.55
CA TYR A 128 1.07 6.63 9.23
C TYR A 128 0.42 5.29 9.59
N ARG A 129 0.38 4.33 8.64
CA ARG A 129 -0.18 2.99 8.82
C ARG A 129 0.60 2.18 9.84
N PHE A 130 1.92 2.13 9.73
CA PHE A 130 2.79 1.42 10.66
C PHE A 130 2.54 1.86 12.10
N ARG A 131 2.47 3.16 12.34
CA ARG A 131 2.20 3.68 13.69
C ARG A 131 0.79 3.39 14.18
N LYS A 132 -0.21 3.50 13.31
CA LYS A 132 -1.62 3.26 13.69
C LYS A 132 -1.93 1.79 13.90
N LEU A 133 -1.30 0.91 13.16
CA LEU A 133 -1.47 -0.54 13.24
C LEU A 133 -0.52 -1.22 14.25
N GLY A 134 0.36 -0.47 14.91
CA GLY A 134 1.35 -1.04 15.84
C GLY A 134 2.51 -1.78 15.15
N LEU A 135 2.65 -1.68 13.83
CA LEU A 135 3.71 -2.34 13.05
C LEU A 135 5.09 -1.76 13.34
N ASP A 136 5.19 -0.48 13.74
CA ASP A 136 6.44 0.19 14.15
C ASP A 136 7.17 -0.48 15.32
N GLN A 137 6.55 -1.46 16.00
CA GLN A 137 7.16 -2.23 17.09
C GLN A 137 7.36 -3.71 16.73
N LYS A 138 6.91 -4.14 15.54
CA LYS A 138 6.85 -5.54 15.14
C LYS A 138 7.69 -5.85 13.89
N VAL A 139 7.99 -4.83 13.10
CA VAL A 139 8.80 -4.92 11.88
C VAL A 139 10.13 -4.21 12.13
N ASP A 140 11.25 -4.86 11.82
CA ASP A 140 12.59 -4.31 12.10
C ASP A 140 12.99 -3.30 11.04
N TYR A 141 12.68 -3.55 9.76
CA TYR A 141 13.06 -2.71 8.63
C TYR A 141 11.87 -2.43 7.72
N LEU A 142 11.79 -1.20 7.21
CA LEU A 142 10.80 -0.81 6.20
C LEU A 142 11.53 -0.24 4.98
N TYR A 143 11.26 -0.79 3.81
CA TYR A 143 11.71 -0.29 2.51
C TYR A 143 10.52 0.28 1.74
N SER A 144 10.57 1.55 1.40
CA SER A 144 9.53 2.24 0.63
C SER A 144 10.10 3.36 -0.22
N PRO A 145 9.38 3.85 -1.25
CA PRO A 145 9.72 5.10 -1.91
C PRO A 145 9.68 6.28 -0.95
N VAL A 146 10.48 7.32 -1.24
CA VAL A 146 10.37 8.61 -0.55
C VAL A 146 8.98 9.22 -0.71
N ASP A 147 8.65 10.20 0.14
CA ASP A 147 7.38 10.93 0.02
C ASP A 147 7.31 11.78 -1.26
N HIS A 148 6.14 12.28 -1.58
CA HIS A 148 5.97 13.28 -2.66
C HIS A 148 6.66 14.59 -2.31
N ASP A 149 7.00 15.37 -3.33
CA ASP A 149 7.19 16.81 -3.16
C ASP A 149 5.91 17.42 -2.59
N LEU A 150 6.04 18.13 -1.49
CA LEU A 150 4.90 18.66 -0.78
C LEU A 150 4.47 20.00 -1.38
N PRO A 151 3.19 20.18 -1.72
CA PRO A 151 2.67 21.50 -2.04
C PRO A 151 2.76 22.44 -0.82
N ARG A 152 2.75 23.74 -1.05
CA ARG A 152 2.87 24.76 0.03
C ARG A 152 1.80 24.60 1.11
N GLU A 153 0.64 24.08 0.74
CA GLU A 153 -0.53 23.86 1.61
C GLU A 153 -0.46 22.53 2.41
N ALA A 154 0.63 21.78 2.30
CA ALA A 154 0.76 20.46 2.93
C ALA A 154 0.51 20.52 4.45
N SER A 155 1.02 21.54 5.14
CA SER A 155 0.83 21.72 6.58
C SER A 155 -0.63 21.92 6.99
N SER A 156 -1.49 22.42 6.09
CA SER A 156 -2.92 22.64 6.34
C SER A 156 -3.73 21.35 6.22
N ILE A 157 -3.25 20.38 5.42
CA ILE A 157 -3.91 19.08 5.20
C ILE A 157 -3.35 18.01 6.14
N ARG A 158 -2.03 17.99 6.38
CA ARG A 158 -1.41 17.08 7.32
C ARG A 158 -1.60 17.59 8.76
N LYS A 159 -2.43 16.89 9.52
CA LYS A 159 -2.91 17.31 10.86
C LYS A 159 -1.77 17.47 11.89
N TYR A 160 -0.65 16.78 11.72
CA TYR A 160 0.45 16.76 12.67
C TYR A 160 1.74 17.22 12.01
N SER A 161 2.72 17.65 12.81
CA SER A 161 4.05 17.99 12.32
C SER A 161 4.78 16.75 11.74
N PRO A 162 5.76 16.92 10.86
CA PRO A 162 6.48 15.82 10.21
C PRO A 162 7.04 14.78 11.19
N GLU A 163 7.56 15.25 12.34
CA GLU A 163 8.17 14.38 13.36
C GLU A 163 7.17 13.38 13.95
N ASN A 164 5.89 13.73 13.95
CA ASN A 164 4.83 12.83 14.43
C ASN A 164 4.53 11.65 13.50
N TYR A 165 5.08 11.69 12.27
CA TYR A 165 4.96 10.59 11.31
C TYR A 165 6.21 9.73 11.22
N LEU A 166 7.32 10.09 11.86
CA LEU A 166 8.53 9.27 11.90
C LEU A 166 8.28 7.97 12.69
N LEU A 167 8.87 6.88 12.21
CA LEU A 167 8.90 5.61 12.92
C LEU A 167 9.89 5.72 14.09
N LYS A 168 9.64 4.97 15.16
CA LYS A 168 10.44 5.03 16.40
C LYS A 168 11.29 3.79 16.61
N SER A 169 10.82 2.65 16.14
CA SER A 169 11.44 1.34 16.35
C SER A 169 11.87 0.69 15.04
N THR A 170 11.05 0.82 13.99
CA THR A 170 11.36 0.31 12.65
C THR A 170 12.39 1.21 11.98
N GLU A 171 13.48 0.65 11.48
CA GLU A 171 14.42 1.37 10.64
C GLU A 171 13.85 1.57 9.24
N HIS A 172 13.63 2.82 8.85
CA HIS A 172 13.07 3.15 7.54
C HIS A 172 14.18 3.43 6.53
N ARG A 173 14.23 2.66 5.47
CA ARG A 173 15.14 2.78 4.33
C ARG A 173 14.36 3.07 3.06
N PHE A 174 14.99 3.77 2.11
CA PHE A 174 14.30 4.19 0.90
C PHE A 174 14.76 3.40 -0.31
N THR A 175 13.78 2.97 -1.12
CA THR A 175 14.07 2.36 -2.42
C THR A 175 14.50 3.43 -3.43
N PRO A 176 15.32 3.07 -4.45
CA PRO A 176 15.70 4.01 -5.51
C PRO A 176 14.46 4.57 -6.22
N ASP A 177 14.52 5.84 -6.62
CA ASP A 177 13.44 6.50 -7.33
C ASP A 177 13.18 5.85 -8.70
N GLY A 178 11.90 5.69 -9.04
CA GLY A 178 11.47 5.09 -10.30
C GLY A 178 11.60 3.56 -10.37
N GLU A 179 12.07 2.91 -9.32
CA GLU A 179 12.18 1.45 -9.28
C GLU A 179 11.02 0.82 -8.51
N TYR A 180 10.23 0.03 -9.20
CA TYR A 180 9.01 -0.60 -8.69
C TYR A 180 9.05 -2.11 -8.82
N LYS A 181 8.20 -2.82 -8.09
CA LYS A 181 7.93 -4.25 -8.27
C LYS A 181 7.27 -4.53 -9.65
N PRO A 182 7.58 -5.65 -10.31
CA PRO A 182 8.54 -6.67 -9.89
C PRO A 182 9.98 -6.26 -10.21
N ASN A 183 10.84 -6.21 -9.20
CA ASN A 183 12.26 -5.94 -9.39
C ASN A 183 13.10 -6.89 -8.49
N PRO A 184 13.56 -8.04 -9.03
CA PRO A 184 14.35 -8.99 -8.26
C PRO A 184 15.68 -8.43 -7.77
N HIS A 185 16.27 -7.43 -8.45
CA HIS A 185 17.52 -6.82 -8.00
C HIS A 185 17.36 -6.03 -6.70
N ILE A 186 16.24 -5.30 -6.53
CA ILE A 186 15.96 -4.61 -5.26
C ILE A 186 15.77 -5.64 -4.14
N LEU A 187 15.02 -6.72 -4.40
CA LEU A 187 14.82 -7.75 -3.40
C LEU A 187 16.14 -8.38 -2.96
N LEU A 188 17.03 -8.70 -3.90
CA LEU A 188 18.37 -9.22 -3.61
C LEU A 188 19.23 -8.21 -2.85
N SER A 189 19.17 -6.92 -3.20
CA SER A 189 19.89 -5.86 -2.48
C SER A 189 19.42 -5.72 -1.02
N ILE A 190 18.11 -5.83 -0.77
CA ILE A 190 17.55 -5.83 0.58
C ILE A 190 18.11 -7.02 1.40
N ILE A 191 18.13 -8.21 0.82
CA ILE A 191 18.61 -9.43 1.48
C ILE A 191 20.11 -9.31 1.82
N GLU A 192 20.92 -8.83 0.87
CA GLU A 192 22.36 -8.62 1.05
C GLU A 192 22.64 -7.54 2.10
N GLU A 193 21.94 -6.41 2.04
CA GLU A 193 22.09 -5.30 3.00
C GLU A 193 21.76 -5.72 4.43
N LEU A 194 20.81 -6.64 4.60
CA LEU A 194 20.44 -7.19 5.91
C LEU A 194 21.37 -8.35 6.36
N GLY A 195 22.31 -8.77 5.52
CA GLY A 195 23.29 -9.80 5.85
C GLY A 195 22.77 -11.24 5.79
N PHE A 196 21.71 -11.48 5.02
CA PHE A 196 21.11 -12.80 4.82
C PHE A 196 21.41 -13.34 3.42
N ASN A 197 20.97 -14.57 3.16
CA ASN A 197 20.97 -15.20 1.84
C ASN A 197 19.55 -15.59 1.42
N THR A 198 19.36 -15.91 0.14
CA THR A 198 18.05 -16.27 -0.41
C THR A 198 17.47 -17.56 0.18
N GLU A 199 18.32 -18.51 0.57
CA GLU A 199 17.90 -19.79 1.15
C GLU A 199 17.28 -19.64 2.55
N ASP A 200 17.75 -18.65 3.33
CA ASP A 200 17.25 -18.34 4.67
C ASP A 200 16.05 -17.35 4.64
N THR A 201 15.69 -16.85 3.45
CA THR A 201 14.68 -15.81 3.25
C THR A 201 13.36 -16.37 2.73
N VAL A 202 12.26 -15.78 3.19
CA VAL A 202 10.90 -15.96 2.64
C VAL A 202 10.36 -14.60 2.25
N TYR A 203 9.73 -14.50 1.09
CA TYR A 203 8.99 -13.33 0.64
C TYR A 203 7.49 -13.63 0.53
N ILE A 204 6.65 -12.77 1.11
CA ILE A 204 5.18 -12.88 1.04
C ILE A 204 4.55 -11.61 0.48
N GLY A 205 3.57 -11.75 -0.42
CA GLY A 205 2.74 -10.66 -0.93
C GLY A 205 1.48 -11.14 -1.61
N ASP A 206 0.56 -10.20 -1.90
CA ASP A 206 -0.77 -10.47 -2.45
C ASP A 206 -0.85 -10.45 -3.99
N ASN A 207 0.21 -10.06 -4.67
CA ASN A 207 0.22 -9.90 -6.12
C ASN A 207 1.11 -10.94 -6.81
N LEU A 208 0.50 -11.74 -7.72
CA LEU A 208 1.22 -12.80 -8.41
C LEU A 208 2.41 -12.27 -9.25
N LEU A 209 2.24 -11.14 -9.95
CA LEU A 209 3.29 -10.57 -10.78
C LEU A 209 4.34 -9.81 -9.96
N LYS A 210 3.88 -8.92 -9.10
CA LYS A 210 4.76 -8.02 -8.34
C LYS A 210 5.55 -8.74 -7.26
N ASP A 211 4.92 -9.70 -6.59
CA ASP A 211 5.49 -10.34 -5.40
C ASP A 211 5.98 -11.75 -5.69
N VAL A 212 5.08 -12.64 -6.11
CA VAL A 212 5.41 -14.05 -6.33
C VAL A 212 6.45 -14.21 -7.44
N PHE A 213 6.19 -13.66 -8.62
CA PHE A 213 7.12 -13.74 -9.74
C PHE A 213 8.47 -13.08 -9.41
N MET A 214 8.46 -11.92 -8.75
CA MET A 214 9.69 -11.24 -8.31
C MET A 214 10.52 -12.14 -7.39
N ALA A 215 9.91 -12.76 -6.39
CA ALA A 215 10.60 -13.64 -5.46
C ALA A 215 11.17 -14.89 -6.16
N GLN A 216 10.40 -15.48 -7.09
CA GLN A 216 10.87 -16.61 -7.92
C GLN A 216 12.08 -16.23 -8.77
N GLN A 217 12.07 -15.05 -9.40
CA GLN A 217 13.21 -14.56 -10.20
C GLN A 217 14.46 -14.26 -9.34
N ALA A 218 14.27 -13.98 -8.06
CA ALA A 218 15.34 -13.79 -7.09
C ALA A 218 15.80 -15.11 -6.42
N ASN A 219 15.23 -16.27 -6.76
CA ASN A 219 15.43 -17.55 -6.08
C ASN A 219 15.17 -17.49 -4.57
N VAL A 220 14.17 -16.73 -4.17
CA VAL A 220 13.67 -16.62 -2.80
C VAL A 220 12.41 -17.46 -2.66
N THR A 221 12.20 -18.11 -1.51
CA THR A 221 10.94 -18.82 -1.23
C THR A 221 9.77 -17.85 -1.30
N ASP A 222 8.90 -18.04 -2.28
CA ASP A 222 7.74 -17.19 -2.53
C ASP A 222 6.49 -17.71 -1.84
N VAL A 223 5.70 -16.78 -1.30
CA VAL A 223 4.43 -17.07 -0.64
C VAL A 223 3.35 -16.10 -1.15
N TYR A 224 2.28 -16.65 -1.69
CA TYR A 224 1.13 -15.88 -2.16
C TYR A 224 0.11 -15.68 -1.05
N ALA A 225 -0.15 -14.44 -0.66
CA ALA A 225 -1.18 -14.06 0.29
C ALA A 225 -2.56 -13.97 -0.41
N ALA A 226 -3.13 -15.13 -0.80
CA ALA A 226 -4.37 -15.19 -1.59
C ALA A 226 -5.57 -14.58 -0.86
N TYR A 227 -5.58 -14.57 0.48
CA TYR A 227 -6.62 -13.93 1.29
C TYR A 227 -6.70 -12.41 1.06
N GLY A 228 -5.61 -11.77 0.63
CA GLY A 228 -5.50 -10.31 0.41
C GLY A 228 -5.73 -9.88 -1.03
N ALA A 229 -5.81 -10.83 -1.97
CA ALA A 229 -5.84 -10.51 -3.39
C ALA A 229 -7.02 -9.59 -3.79
N ALA A 230 -6.69 -8.43 -4.32
CA ALA A 230 -7.59 -7.32 -4.59
C ALA A 230 -8.71 -7.65 -5.59
N GLN A 231 -8.42 -8.46 -6.61
CA GLN A 231 -9.36 -8.83 -7.67
C GLN A 231 -10.56 -9.66 -7.21
N HIS A 232 -10.59 -10.16 -5.99
CA HIS A 232 -11.73 -10.85 -5.41
C HIS A 232 -12.92 -9.92 -5.08
N ARG A 233 -12.71 -8.60 -5.14
CA ARG A 233 -13.69 -7.55 -4.81
C ARG A 233 -13.95 -6.66 -6.03
N ALA A 234 -14.76 -7.15 -6.95
CA ALA A 234 -14.96 -6.54 -8.26
C ALA A 234 -15.43 -5.08 -8.19
N GLU A 235 -16.38 -4.73 -7.30
CA GLU A 235 -16.92 -3.38 -7.18
C GLU A 235 -15.85 -2.37 -6.72
N GLU A 236 -15.09 -2.71 -5.68
CA GLU A 236 -14.00 -1.90 -5.16
C GLU A 236 -12.89 -1.72 -6.20
N TYR A 237 -12.55 -2.81 -6.90
CA TYR A 237 -11.54 -2.82 -7.94
C TYR A 237 -11.98 -2.02 -9.17
N ASP A 238 -13.27 -2.03 -9.54
CA ASP A 238 -13.80 -1.26 -10.67
C ASP A 238 -13.75 0.24 -10.39
N LEU A 239 -14.04 0.70 -9.18
CA LEU A 239 -13.87 2.11 -8.82
C LEU A 239 -12.38 2.51 -8.85
N LEU A 240 -11.50 1.65 -8.31
CA LEU A 240 -10.06 1.92 -8.34
C LEU A 240 -9.56 2.07 -9.79
N LYS A 241 -9.97 1.21 -10.71
CA LYS A 241 -9.60 1.32 -12.14
C LYS A 241 -10.05 2.61 -12.80
N LYS A 242 -11.21 3.17 -12.41
CA LYS A 242 -11.68 4.45 -12.95
C LYS A 242 -10.78 5.64 -12.61
N VAL A 243 -10.13 5.60 -11.46
CA VAL A 243 -9.37 6.74 -10.93
C VAL A 243 -7.89 6.45 -10.70
N THR A 244 -7.42 5.24 -11.01
CA THR A 244 -6.04 4.81 -10.75
C THR A 244 -5.01 5.58 -11.57
N HIS A 245 -3.77 5.54 -11.08
CA HIS A 245 -2.59 5.99 -11.81
C HIS A 245 -2.05 4.93 -12.79
N TRP A 246 -2.59 3.70 -12.78
CA TRP A 246 -2.15 2.62 -13.66
C TRP A 246 -2.48 2.93 -15.12
N THR A 247 -1.56 2.56 -16.00
CA THR A 247 -1.82 2.61 -17.43
C THR A 247 -2.62 1.39 -17.90
N PRO A 248 -3.30 1.44 -19.06
CA PRO A 248 -3.97 0.27 -19.61
C PRO A 248 -3.05 -0.95 -19.74
N GLU A 249 -1.79 -0.73 -20.14
CA GLU A 249 -0.79 -1.79 -20.29
C GLU A 249 -0.44 -2.45 -18.94
N MET A 250 -0.39 -1.67 -17.86
CA MET A 250 -0.17 -2.22 -16.51
C MET A 250 -1.34 -3.10 -16.09
N VAL A 251 -2.57 -2.66 -16.34
CA VAL A 251 -3.80 -3.45 -16.05
C VAL A 251 -3.82 -4.73 -16.87
N GLU A 252 -3.49 -4.69 -18.17
CA GLU A 252 -3.42 -5.87 -19.04
C GLU A 252 -2.37 -6.89 -18.56
N ARG A 253 -1.20 -6.42 -18.14
CA ARG A 253 -0.14 -7.29 -17.59
C ARG A 253 -0.57 -7.96 -16.30
N GLU A 254 -1.21 -7.24 -15.40
CA GLU A 254 -1.75 -7.80 -14.17
C GLU A 254 -2.80 -8.88 -14.49
N GLN A 255 -3.76 -8.58 -15.37
CA GLN A 255 -4.78 -9.56 -15.80
C GLN A 255 -4.17 -10.80 -16.48
N ALA A 256 -3.09 -10.62 -17.24
CA ALA A 256 -2.41 -11.75 -17.85
C ALA A 256 -1.73 -12.66 -16.81
N ALA A 257 -1.20 -12.09 -15.74
CA ALA A 257 -0.59 -12.84 -14.63
C ALA A 257 -1.61 -13.66 -13.82
N LEU A 258 -2.87 -13.25 -13.80
CA LEU A 258 -3.97 -13.95 -13.12
C LEU A 258 -4.51 -15.17 -13.90
N LYS A 259 -4.09 -15.35 -15.17
CA LYS A 259 -4.52 -16.54 -15.93
C LYS A 259 -3.98 -17.81 -15.28
N PRO A 260 -4.80 -18.87 -15.17
CA PRO A 260 -4.37 -20.14 -14.59
C PRO A 260 -3.06 -20.65 -15.21
N GLY A 261 -2.07 -20.96 -14.37
CA GLY A 261 -0.78 -21.49 -14.81
C GLY A 261 0.22 -20.46 -15.33
N ALA A 262 -0.11 -19.17 -15.39
CA ALA A 262 0.84 -18.12 -15.79
C ALA A 262 1.95 -17.94 -14.73
N ILE A 263 1.58 -17.86 -13.47
CA ILE A 263 2.48 -17.82 -12.31
C ILE A 263 1.93 -18.80 -11.27
N ASN A 264 2.76 -19.75 -10.82
CA ASN A 264 2.38 -20.75 -9.84
C ASN A 264 3.15 -20.49 -8.54
N PRO A 265 2.52 -20.03 -7.46
CA PRO A 265 3.18 -19.84 -6.18
C PRO A 265 3.72 -21.15 -5.60
N THR A 266 4.90 -21.11 -4.95
CA THR A 266 5.43 -22.24 -4.20
C THR A 266 4.57 -22.54 -2.97
N HIS A 267 4.13 -21.48 -2.28
CA HIS A 267 3.22 -21.56 -1.15
C HIS A 267 2.05 -20.57 -1.33
N THR A 268 0.88 -20.94 -0.81
CA THR A 268 -0.31 -20.08 -0.84
C THR A 268 -0.97 -20.04 0.52
N LEU A 269 -1.13 -18.85 1.10
CA LEU A 269 -1.92 -18.64 2.30
C LEU A 269 -3.34 -18.27 1.87
N SER A 270 -4.28 -19.15 2.16
CA SER A 270 -5.65 -19.01 1.66
C SER A 270 -6.58 -18.29 2.64
N THR A 271 -6.27 -18.32 3.93
CA THR A 271 -7.20 -17.89 4.99
C THR A 271 -6.64 -16.78 5.86
N THR A 272 -5.36 -16.88 6.28
CA THR A 272 -4.80 -15.96 7.26
C THR A 272 -3.27 -15.87 7.14
N PHE A 273 -2.73 -14.73 7.51
CA PHE A 273 -1.29 -14.52 7.59
C PHE A 273 -0.57 -15.52 8.52
N SER A 274 -1.26 -16.04 9.55
CA SER A 274 -0.64 -16.98 10.52
C SER A 274 -0.12 -18.26 9.90
N GLU A 275 -0.61 -18.66 8.71
CA GLU A 275 -0.13 -19.82 7.97
C GLU A 275 1.36 -19.69 7.58
N ILE A 276 1.92 -18.47 7.59
CA ILE A 276 3.35 -18.20 7.34
C ILE A 276 4.27 -18.88 8.35
N LEU A 277 3.80 -19.11 9.57
CA LEU A 277 4.61 -19.68 10.64
C LEU A 277 5.12 -21.08 10.29
N GLU A 278 4.28 -21.92 9.69
CA GLU A 278 4.67 -23.26 9.24
C GLU A 278 5.78 -23.19 8.17
N ILE A 279 5.64 -22.26 7.21
CA ILE A 279 6.63 -22.07 6.14
C ILE A 279 7.96 -21.57 6.70
N MET A 280 7.91 -20.74 7.74
CA MET A 280 9.11 -20.26 8.46
C MET A 280 9.74 -21.34 9.36
N GLY A 281 9.02 -22.42 9.67
CA GLY A 281 9.45 -23.51 10.52
C GLY A 281 9.26 -23.24 12.03
N ILE A 282 8.16 -22.53 12.37
CA ILE A 282 7.82 -22.07 13.74
C ILE A 282 6.48 -22.65 14.21
#